data_42b649b77e92e0c33de86c8d9c0397eb
#
_entry.id   42b649b77e92e0c33de86c8d9c0397eb
#
_cell.length_a   1.000
_cell.length_b   1.000
_cell.length_c   1.000
_cell.angle_alpha   90.00
_cell.angle_beta   90.00
_cell.angle_gamma   90.00
#
_symmetry.space_group_name_H-M   'P 1'
#
loop_
_entity.id
_entity.type
_entity.pdbx_description
1 polymer ?
#
loop_
_entity_poly.entity_id
_entity_poly.type
_entity_poly.pdbx_seq_one_letter_code
_entity_poly.pdbx_strand_id
1 'polypeptide(L)'
;RFGADRLVFKTAQLYDYQNGHPLMPTNPKYSRYILGKDGKYHRRKLRKGCFRVWSGAVITTNGDVLPCCYDKSHAYAYGNIMEKPLRELFTNDKALAFRQAAFRQTPQICQECWK
;
A
#
# COMPACT_ATOMS: atom_id res chain seq x y z
N ARG A 1 -17.48 -27.91 6.96
CA ARG A 1 -17.21 -26.72 7.80
C ARG A 1 -15.69 -26.68 8.03
N PHE A 2 -14.99 -25.63 7.57
CA PHE A 2 -13.52 -25.60 7.58
C PHE A 2 -12.93 -24.90 8.82
N GLY A 3 -13.70 -24.68 9.88
CA GLY A 3 -13.21 -24.13 11.14
C GLY A 3 -12.68 -22.70 11.09
N ALA A 4 -13.03 -21.91 10.07
CA ALA A 4 -12.65 -20.50 9.99
C ALA A 4 -13.57 -19.62 10.85
N ASP A 5 -13.00 -18.84 11.74
CA ASP A 5 -13.74 -17.92 12.61
C ASP A 5 -14.20 -16.66 11.87
N ARG A 6 -13.47 -16.28 10.82
CA ARG A 6 -13.76 -15.09 10.05
C ARG A 6 -13.35 -15.24 8.58
N LEU A 7 -14.26 -14.86 7.68
CA LEU A 7 -13.99 -14.74 6.25
C LEU A 7 -13.92 -13.28 5.84
N VAL A 8 -12.84 -12.90 5.17
CA VAL A 8 -12.64 -11.53 4.66
C VAL A 8 -12.40 -11.56 3.16
N PHE A 9 -13.27 -10.92 2.40
CA PHE A 9 -13.07 -10.72 0.96
C PHE A 9 -12.27 -9.44 0.73
N LYS A 10 -11.20 -9.53 -0.06
CA LYS A 10 -10.42 -8.39 -0.52
C LYS A 10 -10.54 -8.26 -2.02
N THR A 11 -10.61 -7.04 -2.52
CA THR A 11 -10.60 -6.78 -3.96
C THR A 11 -9.24 -7.15 -4.56
N ALA A 12 -9.22 -7.79 -5.71
CA ALA A 12 -8.00 -8.16 -6.40
C ALA A 12 -7.17 -6.93 -6.80
N GLN A 13 -5.86 -7.03 -6.64
CA GLN A 13 -4.91 -6.05 -7.15
C GLN A 13 -4.27 -6.63 -8.41
N LEU A 14 -4.36 -5.89 -9.51
CA LEU A 14 -3.81 -6.25 -10.81
C LEU A 14 -2.70 -5.28 -11.16
N TYR A 15 -1.63 -5.76 -11.76
CA TYR A 15 -0.50 -4.92 -12.20
C TYR A 15 -0.76 -4.33 -13.58
N ASP A 16 -1.28 -5.15 -14.50
CA ASP A 16 -1.64 -4.73 -15.85
C ASP A 16 -3.17 -4.68 -15.99
N TYR A 17 -3.73 -3.52 -15.67
CA TYR A 17 -5.18 -3.31 -15.61
C TYR A 17 -5.69 -2.28 -16.62
N GLN A 18 -4.84 -1.46 -17.22
CA GLN A 18 -5.26 -0.29 -18.00
C GLN A 18 -6.13 -0.67 -19.22
N ASN A 19 -5.79 -1.78 -19.87
CA ASN A 19 -6.53 -2.27 -21.04
C ASN A 19 -7.61 -3.31 -20.69
N GLY A 20 -7.91 -3.47 -19.39
CA GLY A 20 -8.76 -4.54 -18.90
C GLY A 20 -7.98 -5.80 -18.55
N HIS A 21 -8.55 -6.65 -17.71
CA HIS A 21 -7.90 -7.90 -17.31
C HIS A 21 -8.97 -8.97 -17.01
N PRO A 22 -8.77 -10.24 -17.41
CA PRO A 22 -9.76 -11.31 -17.22
C PRO A 22 -10.18 -11.54 -15.75
N LEU A 23 -9.30 -11.21 -14.80
CA LEU A 23 -9.57 -11.32 -13.36
C LEU A 23 -10.25 -10.08 -12.76
N MET A 24 -10.65 -9.10 -13.58
CA MET A 24 -11.44 -7.98 -13.08
C MET A 24 -12.85 -8.46 -12.72
N PRO A 25 -13.37 -8.04 -11.55
CA PRO A 25 -14.75 -8.32 -11.21
C PRO A 25 -15.71 -7.71 -12.24
N THR A 26 -16.67 -8.49 -12.69
CA THR A 26 -17.76 -8.01 -13.58
C THR A 26 -18.64 -6.97 -12.89
N ASN A 27 -18.80 -7.08 -11.57
CA ASN A 27 -19.53 -6.09 -10.80
C ASN A 27 -18.59 -4.94 -10.37
N PRO A 28 -18.85 -3.70 -10.87
CA PRO A 28 -17.98 -2.54 -10.56
C PRO A 28 -17.86 -2.22 -9.07
N LYS A 29 -18.83 -2.62 -8.25
CA LYS A 29 -18.81 -2.42 -6.80
C LYS A 29 -17.61 -3.10 -6.13
N TYR A 30 -17.16 -4.23 -6.68
CA TYR A 30 -16.04 -5.02 -6.16
C TYR A 30 -14.74 -4.76 -6.89
N SER A 31 -14.76 -3.88 -7.92
CA SER A 31 -13.55 -3.52 -8.65
C SER A 31 -12.81 -2.36 -8.00
N ARG A 32 -11.47 -2.47 -7.97
CA ARG A 32 -10.57 -1.35 -7.64
C ARG A 32 -10.45 -0.33 -8.76
N TYR A 33 -10.91 -0.71 -9.95
CA TYR A 33 -10.68 0.02 -11.18
C TYR A 33 -12.00 0.53 -11.73
N ILE A 34 -11.96 1.69 -12.35
CA ILE A 34 -13.08 2.32 -13.04
C ILE A 34 -12.66 2.59 -14.49
N LEU A 35 -13.57 2.34 -15.40
CA LEU A 35 -13.34 2.70 -16.80
C LEU A 35 -13.45 4.23 -16.94
N GLY A 36 -12.39 4.85 -17.45
CA GLY A 36 -12.33 6.28 -17.72
C GLY A 36 -12.97 6.64 -19.06
N LYS A 37 -13.13 7.92 -19.29
CA LYS A 37 -13.63 8.46 -20.59
C LYS A 37 -12.66 8.23 -21.75
N ASP A 38 -11.39 7.98 -21.44
CA ASP A 38 -10.32 7.64 -22.37
C ASP A 38 -10.31 6.16 -22.80
N GLY A 39 -11.31 5.38 -22.37
CA GLY A 39 -11.41 3.94 -22.63
C GLY A 39 -10.44 3.08 -21.83
N LYS A 40 -9.69 3.65 -20.90
CA LYS A 40 -8.75 2.91 -20.05
C LYS A 40 -9.27 2.77 -18.62
N TYR A 41 -8.84 1.70 -17.95
CA TYR A 41 -9.13 1.52 -16.55
C TYR A 41 -8.16 2.33 -15.68
N HIS A 42 -8.71 3.06 -14.75
CA HIS A 42 -7.99 3.85 -13.75
C HIS A 42 -8.31 3.32 -12.36
N ARG A 43 -7.36 3.48 -11.44
CA ARG A 43 -7.65 3.19 -10.03
C ARG A 43 -8.63 4.20 -9.47
N ARG A 44 -9.53 3.72 -8.63
CA ARG A 44 -10.37 4.62 -7.84
C ARG A 44 -9.48 5.49 -6.97
N LYS A 45 -9.65 6.81 -7.02
CA LYS A 45 -8.93 7.74 -6.14
C LYS A 45 -9.31 7.48 -4.70
N LEU A 46 -8.30 7.49 -3.84
CA LEU A 46 -8.45 7.27 -2.41
C LEU A 46 -8.61 8.58 -1.65
N ARG A 47 -9.03 8.45 -0.38
CA ARG A 47 -9.00 9.56 0.56
C ARG A 47 -7.56 10.04 0.78
N LYS A 48 -7.38 11.35 0.95
CA LYS A 48 -6.08 11.93 1.31
C LYS A 48 -5.65 11.46 2.70
N GLY A 49 -4.36 11.21 2.86
CA GLY A 49 -3.74 10.79 4.10
C GLY A 49 -3.80 9.28 4.35
N CYS A 50 -2.79 8.78 5.02
CA CYS A 50 -2.68 7.38 5.41
C CYS A 50 -2.27 7.27 6.88
N PHE A 51 -3.22 6.93 7.75
CA PHE A 51 -2.92 6.73 9.18
C PHE A 51 -2.11 5.47 9.47
N ARG A 52 -2.08 4.50 8.56
CA ARG A 52 -1.32 3.26 8.75
C ARG A 52 0.18 3.47 8.90
N VAL A 53 0.73 4.47 8.23
CA VAL A 53 2.17 4.80 8.34
C VAL A 53 2.54 5.34 9.72
N TRP A 54 1.55 5.72 10.53
CA TRP A 54 1.72 6.17 11.91
C TRP A 54 1.51 5.06 12.93
N SER A 55 0.76 4.03 12.59
CA SER A 55 0.36 2.97 13.52
C SER A 55 1.06 1.63 13.28
N GLY A 56 1.87 1.52 12.23
CA GLY A 56 2.53 0.26 11.89
C GLY A 56 3.70 0.42 10.95
N ALA A 57 4.46 -0.64 10.82
CA ALA A 57 5.53 -0.82 9.85
C ALA A 57 5.50 -2.26 9.32
N VAL A 58 6.23 -2.51 8.26
CA VAL A 58 6.50 -3.85 7.75
C VAL A 58 7.97 -4.15 8.00
N ILE A 59 8.26 -5.29 8.59
CA ILE A 59 9.63 -5.77 8.76
C ILE A 59 9.83 -6.92 7.78
N THR A 60 10.87 -6.80 6.96
CA THR A 60 11.22 -7.83 5.98
C THR A 60 12.02 -8.96 6.64
N THR A 61 12.19 -10.07 5.94
CA THR A 61 13.02 -11.18 6.39
C THR A 61 14.48 -10.79 6.62
N ASN A 62 14.97 -9.75 5.94
CA ASN A 62 16.33 -9.23 6.10
C ASN A 62 16.43 -8.18 7.21
N GLY A 63 15.33 -7.86 7.90
CA GLY A 63 15.29 -6.90 8.98
C GLY A 63 15.02 -5.44 8.56
N ASP A 64 14.81 -5.15 7.29
CA ASP A 64 14.48 -3.80 6.86
C ASP A 64 13.10 -3.37 7.35
N VAL A 65 13.01 -2.17 7.86
CA VAL A 65 11.77 -1.57 8.36
C VAL A 65 11.19 -0.65 7.30
N LEU A 66 10.05 -1.04 6.74
CA LEU A 66 9.39 -0.34 5.65
C LEU A 66 8.12 0.38 6.15
N PRO A 67 7.73 1.49 5.51
CA PRO A 67 6.53 2.24 5.86
C PRO A 67 5.23 1.43 5.66
N CYS A 68 5.17 0.60 4.64
CA CYS A 68 4.01 -0.24 4.34
C CYS A 68 4.35 -1.34 3.33
N CYS A 69 3.41 -2.26 3.12
CA CYS A 69 3.57 -3.39 2.20
C CYS A 69 3.59 -3.02 0.70
N TYR A 70 3.39 -1.77 0.35
CA TYR A 70 3.52 -1.29 -1.03
C TYR A 70 4.97 -0.92 -1.40
N ASP A 71 5.86 -0.74 -0.42
CA ASP A 71 7.27 -0.48 -0.65
C ASP A 71 8.04 -1.78 -0.91
N LYS A 72 7.77 -2.41 -2.04
CA LYS A 72 8.37 -3.70 -2.42
C LYS A 72 9.84 -3.58 -2.81
N SER A 73 10.25 -2.40 -3.23
CA SER A 73 11.63 -2.11 -3.63
C SER A 73 12.52 -1.61 -2.48
N HIS A 74 11.94 -1.47 -1.26
CA HIS A 74 12.59 -0.92 -0.07
C HIS A 74 13.10 0.53 -0.27
N ALA A 75 12.51 1.26 -1.23
CA ALA A 75 12.95 2.63 -1.56
C ALA A 75 12.74 3.64 -0.42
N TYR A 76 11.84 3.32 0.50
CA TYR A 76 11.49 4.18 1.64
C TYR A 76 11.82 3.53 2.99
N ALA A 77 12.75 2.57 3.01
CA ALA A 77 13.15 1.90 4.24
C ALA A 77 13.64 2.89 5.30
N TYR A 78 13.15 2.72 6.52
CA TYR A 78 13.56 3.53 7.69
C TYR A 78 14.96 3.14 8.19
N GLY A 79 15.38 1.93 7.92
CA GLY A 79 16.64 1.30 8.32
C GLY A 79 16.42 -0.17 8.65
N ASN A 80 17.38 -0.80 9.33
CA ASN A 80 17.39 -2.23 9.63
C ASN A 80 17.37 -2.48 11.14
N ILE A 81 16.50 -3.40 11.61
CA ILE A 81 16.36 -3.73 13.04
C ILE A 81 17.59 -4.45 13.61
N MET A 82 18.45 -5.01 12.76
CA MET A 82 19.72 -5.60 13.20
C MET A 82 20.75 -4.54 13.58
N GLU A 83 20.57 -3.29 13.11
CA GLU A 83 21.50 -2.18 13.36
C GLU A 83 20.98 -1.26 14.47
N LYS A 84 19.67 -1.03 14.52
CA LYS A 84 19.03 -0.09 15.44
C LYS A 84 17.69 -0.60 15.95
N PRO A 85 17.30 -0.28 17.19
CA PRO A 85 16.01 -0.66 17.74
C PRO A 85 14.83 -0.12 16.89
N LEU A 86 13.75 -0.90 16.76
CA LEU A 86 12.56 -0.52 16.00
C LEU A 86 12.01 0.86 16.42
N ARG A 87 12.04 1.17 17.71
CA ARG A 87 11.58 2.47 18.22
C ARG A 87 12.34 3.64 17.62
N GLU A 88 13.67 3.53 17.51
CA GLU A 88 14.52 4.56 16.90
C GLU A 88 14.23 4.68 15.41
N LEU A 89 14.16 3.55 14.69
CA LEU A 89 13.87 3.52 13.26
C LEU A 89 12.48 4.11 12.96
N PHE A 90 11.50 3.81 13.80
CA PHE A 90 10.13 4.27 13.61
C PHE A 90 9.95 5.77 13.85
N THR A 91 10.87 6.42 14.54
CA THR A 91 10.82 7.86 14.86
C THR A 91 11.94 8.67 14.23
N ASN A 92 12.80 8.07 13.40
CA ASN A 92 13.89 8.76 12.76
C ASN A 92 13.43 9.72 11.64
N ASP A 93 14.33 10.53 11.13
CA ASP A 93 14.06 11.55 10.11
C ASP A 93 13.47 10.94 8.82
N LYS A 94 13.92 9.75 8.41
CA LYS A 94 13.39 9.05 7.23
C LYS A 94 11.92 8.69 7.42
N ALA A 95 11.57 8.17 8.59
CA ALA A 95 10.20 7.82 8.93
C ALA A 95 9.29 9.05 9.00
N LEU A 96 9.78 10.14 9.59
CA LEU A 96 9.04 11.40 9.70
C LEU A 96 8.83 12.03 8.32
N ALA A 97 9.88 12.10 7.51
CA ALA A 97 9.81 12.65 6.14
C ALA A 97 8.83 11.84 5.28
N PHE A 98 8.90 10.51 5.34
CA PHE A 98 7.95 9.66 4.61
C PHE A 98 6.50 9.91 5.04
N ARG A 99 6.23 10.00 6.34
CA ARG A 99 4.87 10.25 6.87
C ARG A 99 4.31 11.58 6.42
N GLN A 100 5.11 12.63 6.44
CA GLN A 100 4.72 13.96 5.93
C GLN A 100 4.39 13.90 4.44
N ALA A 101 5.24 13.24 3.65
CA ALA A 101 5.01 13.04 2.23
C ALA A 101 3.78 12.17 1.94
N ALA A 102 3.57 11.10 2.70
CA ALA A 102 2.42 10.21 2.55
C ALA A 102 1.08 10.90 2.84
N PHE A 103 1.06 11.89 3.73
CA PHE A 103 -0.14 12.69 4.00
C PHE A 103 -0.55 13.52 2.77
N ARG A 104 0.42 13.95 1.97
CA ARG A 104 0.24 14.67 0.72
C ARG A 104 0.11 13.74 -0.50
N GLN A 105 0.25 12.42 -0.30
CA GLN A 105 0.29 11.39 -1.35
C GLN A 105 1.37 11.61 -2.41
N THR A 106 2.51 12.21 -2.03
CA THR A 106 3.63 12.47 -2.94
C THR A 106 4.50 11.23 -3.23
N PRO A 107 4.75 10.28 -2.30
CA PRO A 107 5.49 9.06 -2.63
C PRO A 107 4.76 8.24 -3.70
N GLN A 108 5.52 7.68 -4.65
CA GLN A 108 4.97 6.86 -5.73
C GLN A 108 4.14 5.69 -5.20
N ILE A 109 4.60 5.00 -4.17
CA ILE A 109 3.87 3.89 -3.54
C ILE A 109 2.52 4.32 -2.96
N CYS A 110 2.38 5.59 -2.56
CA CYS A 110 1.11 6.14 -2.08
C CYS A 110 0.15 6.46 -3.24
N GLN A 111 0.67 6.85 -4.40
CA GLN A 111 -0.13 7.09 -5.59
C GLN A 111 -0.71 5.77 -6.14
N GLU A 112 0.00 4.68 -5.90
CA GLU A 112 -0.39 3.33 -6.32
C GLU A 112 -1.22 2.57 -5.27
N CYS A 113 -1.33 3.09 -4.07
CA CYS A 113 -2.02 2.45 -2.96
C CYS A 113 -3.55 2.49 -3.14
N TRP A 114 -4.25 1.49 -2.61
CA TRP A 114 -5.71 1.38 -2.62
C TRP A 114 -6.35 1.67 -1.27
N LYS A 115 -5.71 2.21 -0.31
CA LYS A 115 -6.36 2.36 1.02
C LYS A 115 -6.93 3.72 1.28
#